data_b58c52fac03eca7f0f2d7aea2360cffa
#
_entry.id   b58c52fac03eca7f0f2d7aea2360cffa
#
_cell.length_a   1.000
_cell.length_b   1.000
_cell.length_c   1.000
_cell.angle_alpha   90.00
_cell.angle_beta   90.00
_cell.angle_gamma   90.00
#
_symmetry.space_group_name_H-M   'P 1'
#
loop_
_entity.id
_entity.type
_entity.pdbx_description
1 polymer ?
#
loop_
_entity_poly.entity_id
_entity_poly.type
_entity_poly.pdbx_seq_one_letter_code
_entity_poly.pdbx_strand_id
1 'polypeptide(L)'
;MKTFRVCLILLALCALFIGTPSMIRSTSADNVSAATNKQLAQARIATAKYHDVANAIADGYVPIGCEDVGPTYVNFGLLDCTFDVEHPEALHYILQGDQLQLVAVEYAIPFACTPDTAPEGFTGDDDVWLHGEGEGGPPLWALNVWLWQGNPNGIFAHDHPNFPECQEAASLRAPAHSADRFVGALEAGK
;
A
#
# COMPACT_ATOMS: atom_id res chain seq x y z
N MET A 1 -72.65 25.79 -44.31
CA MET A 1 -73.06 24.52 -44.95
C MET A 1 -71.83 23.65 -45.08
N LYS A 2 -71.93 22.42 -44.62
CA LYS A 2 -71.04 21.27 -44.73
C LYS A 2 -69.68 21.33 -43.96
N THR A 3 -69.75 20.84 -42.79
CA THR A 3 -68.68 20.37 -41.91
C THR A 3 -67.93 19.19 -42.52
N PHE A 4 -66.58 19.31 -42.57
CA PHE A 4 -65.73 18.17 -42.82
C PHE A 4 -64.91 17.85 -41.56
N ARG A 5 -65.22 16.73 -40.96
CA ARG A 5 -64.48 16.15 -39.83
C ARG A 5 -63.24 15.47 -40.39
N VAL A 6 -62.08 15.97 -40.02
CA VAL A 6 -60.82 15.28 -40.27
C VAL A 6 -60.44 14.57 -38.98
N CYS A 7 -60.44 13.24 -39.05
CA CYS A 7 -60.03 12.34 -37.98
C CYS A 7 -58.49 12.28 -37.99
N LEU A 8 -57.83 12.85 -36.97
CA LEU A 8 -56.40 12.76 -36.78
C LEU A 8 -56.07 11.47 -36.05
N ILE A 9 -55.45 10.54 -36.76
CA ILE A 9 -54.89 9.32 -36.20
C ILE A 9 -53.53 9.66 -35.59
N LEU A 10 -53.43 9.73 -34.27
CA LEU A 10 -52.19 9.82 -33.56
C LEU A 10 -51.52 8.46 -33.50
N LEU A 11 -50.53 8.24 -34.35
CA LEU A 11 -49.60 7.12 -34.23
C LEU A 11 -48.62 7.38 -33.08
N ALA A 12 -48.83 6.71 -31.97
CA ALA A 12 -47.88 6.69 -30.85
C ALA A 12 -46.67 5.82 -31.27
N LEU A 13 -45.55 6.45 -31.57
CA LEU A 13 -44.24 5.80 -31.68
C LEU A 13 -43.77 5.49 -30.26
N CYS A 14 -43.94 4.25 -29.79
CA CYS A 14 -43.21 3.73 -28.64
C CYS A 14 -41.78 3.44 -29.07
N ALA A 15 -40.85 4.38 -28.77
CA ALA A 15 -39.45 4.12 -28.87
C ALA A 15 -39.06 3.15 -27.77
N LEU A 16 -38.80 1.91 -28.11
CA LEU A 16 -38.17 0.91 -27.26
C LEU A 16 -36.71 1.37 -26.99
N PHE A 17 -36.50 2.00 -25.86
CA PHE A 17 -35.16 2.16 -25.31
C PHE A 17 -34.68 0.74 -24.87
N ILE A 18 -34.00 0.05 -25.76
CA ILE A 18 -33.18 -1.09 -25.39
C ILE A 18 -32.00 -0.55 -24.67
N GLY A 19 -32.13 -0.41 -23.33
CA GLY A 19 -31.01 -0.11 -22.45
C GLY A 19 -29.97 -1.21 -22.59
N THR A 20 -28.84 -0.89 -23.24
CA THR A 20 -27.67 -1.74 -23.20
C THR A 20 -27.29 -1.90 -21.72
N PRO A 21 -27.14 -3.14 -21.20
CA PRO A 21 -26.60 -3.31 -19.87
C PRO A 21 -25.18 -2.71 -19.87
N SER A 22 -25.03 -1.59 -19.20
CA SER A 22 -23.69 -1.12 -18.83
C SER A 22 -23.07 -2.26 -18.03
N MET A 23 -22.16 -2.98 -18.66
CA MET A 23 -21.24 -3.85 -17.94
C MET A 23 -20.52 -2.97 -16.93
N ILE A 24 -20.99 -2.99 -15.70
CA ILE A 24 -20.19 -2.51 -14.57
C ILE A 24 -18.97 -3.41 -14.61
N ARG A 25 -17.88 -2.87 -15.11
CA ARG A 25 -16.58 -3.48 -15.00
C ARG A 25 -16.32 -3.51 -13.50
N SER A 26 -16.54 -4.67 -12.88
CA SER A 26 -16.02 -4.94 -11.56
C SER A 26 -14.51 -4.72 -11.69
N THR A 27 -14.03 -3.59 -11.17
CA THR A 27 -12.63 -3.49 -10.83
C THR A 27 -12.35 -4.70 -9.97
N SER A 28 -11.38 -5.50 -10.36
CA SER A 28 -10.97 -6.68 -9.62
C SER A 28 -10.73 -6.22 -8.18
N ALA A 29 -11.71 -6.43 -7.31
CA ALA A 29 -11.43 -6.52 -5.89
C ALA A 29 -10.52 -7.74 -5.79
N ASP A 30 -9.31 -7.54 -5.30
CA ASP A 30 -8.37 -8.60 -5.06
C ASP A 30 -9.12 -9.73 -4.36
N ASN A 31 -9.21 -10.90 -5.00
CA ASN A 31 -9.88 -12.07 -4.43
C ASN A 31 -8.95 -12.72 -3.38
N VAL A 32 -8.41 -11.89 -2.47
CA VAL A 32 -7.59 -12.39 -1.37
C VAL A 32 -8.39 -13.36 -0.51
N SER A 33 -7.75 -14.40 -0.05
CA SER A 33 -8.37 -15.45 0.74
C SER A 33 -8.98 -14.91 2.05
N ALA A 34 -9.90 -15.63 2.65
CA ALA A 34 -10.45 -15.27 3.96
C ALA A 34 -9.36 -15.25 5.05
N ALA A 35 -8.35 -16.11 4.93
CA ALA A 35 -7.21 -16.16 5.85
C ALA A 35 -6.33 -14.92 5.70
N THR A 36 -6.01 -14.54 4.47
CA THR A 36 -5.28 -13.31 4.14
C THR A 36 -6.02 -12.07 4.64
N ASN A 37 -7.34 -12.00 4.41
CA ASN A 37 -8.15 -10.88 4.91
C ASN A 37 -8.12 -10.76 6.44
N LYS A 38 -8.06 -11.89 7.17
CA LYS A 38 -7.90 -11.88 8.62
C LYS A 38 -6.53 -11.30 9.02
N GLN A 39 -5.47 -11.70 8.36
CA GLN A 39 -4.12 -11.18 8.62
C GLN A 39 -4.02 -9.68 8.28
N LEU A 40 -4.60 -9.24 7.16
CA LEU A 40 -4.69 -7.82 6.81
C LEU A 40 -5.45 -7.00 7.86
N ALA A 41 -6.51 -7.58 8.46
CA ALA A 41 -7.21 -6.94 9.56
C ALA A 41 -6.35 -6.85 10.84
N GLN A 42 -5.56 -7.87 11.15
CA GLN A 42 -4.61 -7.84 12.26
C GLN A 42 -3.55 -6.76 12.04
N ALA A 43 -2.95 -6.70 10.85
CA ALA A 43 -1.99 -5.64 10.49
C ALA A 43 -2.60 -4.24 10.65
N ARG A 44 -3.85 -4.03 10.18
CA ARG A 44 -4.54 -2.75 10.38
C ARG A 44 -4.72 -2.40 11.84
N ILE A 45 -5.15 -3.34 12.68
CA ILE A 45 -5.33 -3.09 14.12
C ILE A 45 -4.00 -2.71 14.77
N ALA A 46 -2.93 -3.44 14.49
CA ALA A 46 -1.61 -3.21 15.07
C ALA A 46 -1.01 -1.87 14.66
N THR A 47 -1.22 -1.46 13.40
CA THR A 47 -0.61 -0.25 12.83
C THR A 47 -1.50 1.01 12.91
N ALA A 48 -2.76 0.89 13.33
CA ALA A 48 -3.69 2.02 13.43
C ALA A 48 -3.14 3.19 14.29
N LYS A 49 -2.40 2.89 15.33
CA LYS A 49 -1.76 3.90 16.19
C LYS A 49 -0.75 4.78 15.47
N TYR A 50 -0.18 4.30 14.37
CA TYR A 50 0.85 5.00 13.59
C TYR A 50 0.29 6.04 12.61
N HIS A 51 -1.04 6.23 12.55
CA HIS A 51 -1.60 7.44 11.94
C HIS A 51 -1.10 8.71 12.64
N ASP A 52 -0.76 8.62 13.91
CA ASP A 52 0.07 9.61 14.58
C ASP A 52 1.53 9.15 14.52
N VAL A 53 2.33 9.81 13.69
CA VAL A 53 3.74 9.49 13.51
C VAL A 53 4.55 9.56 14.81
N ALA A 54 4.09 10.32 15.81
CA ALA A 54 4.76 10.36 17.11
C ALA A 54 4.74 9.00 17.81
N ASN A 55 3.68 8.19 17.60
CA ASN A 55 3.63 6.83 18.13
C ASN A 55 4.63 5.91 17.41
N ALA A 56 4.81 6.06 16.09
CA ALA A 56 5.82 5.32 15.35
C ALA A 56 7.23 5.63 15.88
N ILE A 57 7.54 6.92 16.08
CA ILE A 57 8.83 7.35 16.64
C ILE A 57 9.03 6.80 18.06
N ALA A 58 7.99 6.83 18.89
CA ALA A 58 8.04 6.29 20.26
C ALA A 58 8.30 4.77 20.29
N ASP A 59 7.81 4.05 19.29
CA ASP A 59 8.00 2.60 19.14
C ASP A 59 9.30 2.24 18.40
N GLY A 60 10.15 3.22 18.09
CA GLY A 60 11.49 3.00 17.56
C GLY A 60 11.63 3.11 16.05
N TYR A 61 10.57 3.53 15.33
CA TYR A 61 10.70 3.85 13.91
C TYR A 61 11.45 5.16 13.72
N VAL A 62 12.38 5.18 12.79
CA VAL A 62 13.18 6.36 12.45
C VAL A 62 12.97 6.72 10.98
N PRO A 63 12.89 8.01 10.63
CA PRO A 63 12.79 8.42 9.24
C PRO A 63 14.07 8.10 8.49
N ILE A 64 13.94 7.49 7.31
CA ILE A 64 15.07 7.20 6.42
C ILE A 64 15.09 8.07 5.18
N GLY A 65 14.07 8.87 4.99
CA GLY A 65 13.90 9.74 3.83
C GLY A 65 12.65 9.41 3.04
N CYS A 66 12.75 9.59 1.77
CA CYS A 66 11.70 9.34 0.82
C CYS A 66 12.09 8.17 -0.07
N GLU A 67 11.27 7.15 -0.09
CA GLU A 67 11.38 6.02 -1.01
C GLU A 67 10.23 6.06 -2.02
N ASP A 68 10.12 5.06 -2.89
CA ASP A 68 9.16 5.00 -3.99
C ASP A 68 7.70 5.23 -3.57
N VAL A 69 7.35 4.85 -2.35
CA VAL A 69 5.99 5.01 -1.81
C VAL A 69 5.76 6.39 -1.16
N GLY A 70 6.80 7.01 -0.61
CA GLY A 70 6.73 8.29 0.09
C GLY A 70 7.67 8.39 1.29
N PRO A 71 7.49 9.37 2.19
CA PRO A 71 8.24 9.47 3.43
C PRO A 71 8.18 8.17 4.23
N THR A 72 9.34 7.53 4.43
CA THR A 72 9.44 6.20 5.01
C THR A 72 10.08 6.25 6.39
N TYR A 73 9.50 5.48 7.30
CA TYR A 73 9.98 5.28 8.67
C TYR A 73 10.27 3.81 8.90
N VAL A 74 11.48 3.46 9.33
CA VAL A 74 11.90 2.06 9.53
C VAL A 74 12.24 1.80 10.98
N ASN A 75 11.80 0.66 11.49
CA ASN A 75 12.25 0.12 12.78
C ASN A 75 13.29 -0.98 12.56
N PHE A 76 14.56 -0.61 12.60
CA PHE A 76 15.67 -1.54 12.41
C PHE A 76 15.74 -2.64 13.47
N GLY A 77 15.08 -2.45 14.62
CA GLY A 77 15.02 -3.46 15.68
C GLY A 77 14.08 -4.63 15.34
N LEU A 78 13.21 -4.46 14.34
CA LEU A 78 12.31 -5.51 13.84
C LEU A 78 12.93 -6.29 12.67
N LEU A 79 14.01 -5.77 12.07
CA LEU A 79 14.62 -6.38 10.89
C LEU A 79 15.33 -7.69 11.26
N ASP A 80 14.62 -8.79 11.13
CA ASP A 80 15.08 -10.14 11.44
C ASP A 80 14.64 -11.14 10.34
N CYS A 81 14.71 -12.45 10.62
CA CYS A 81 14.31 -13.47 9.66
C CYS A 81 12.84 -13.92 9.80
N THR A 82 12.01 -13.13 10.47
CA THR A 82 10.64 -13.52 10.82
C THR A 82 9.63 -12.57 10.17
N PHE A 83 8.65 -13.11 9.47
CA PHE A 83 7.48 -12.35 9.03
C PHE A 83 6.48 -12.26 10.20
N ASP A 84 6.26 -11.05 10.71
CA ASP A 84 5.25 -10.78 11.74
C ASP A 84 4.21 -9.79 11.24
N VAL A 85 2.99 -10.28 11.04
CA VAL A 85 1.86 -9.50 10.52
C VAL A 85 1.57 -8.23 11.34
N GLU A 86 1.85 -8.25 12.65
CA GLU A 86 1.53 -7.13 13.54
C GLU A 86 2.68 -6.12 13.68
N HIS A 87 3.88 -6.48 13.22
CA HIS A 87 5.09 -5.67 13.40
C HIS A 87 5.84 -5.45 12.08
N PRO A 88 5.27 -4.68 11.13
CA PRO A 88 5.97 -4.35 9.89
C PRO A 88 7.25 -3.56 10.17
N GLU A 89 8.29 -3.81 9.41
CA GLU A 89 9.59 -3.15 9.52
C GLU A 89 9.56 -1.70 9.07
N ALA A 90 8.67 -1.36 8.11
CA ALA A 90 8.57 0.00 7.60
C ALA A 90 7.13 0.52 7.51
N LEU A 91 6.99 1.83 7.61
CA LEU A 91 5.75 2.58 7.52
C LEU A 91 5.91 3.67 6.46
N HIS A 92 5.00 3.67 5.48
CA HIS A 92 5.01 4.64 4.40
C HIS A 92 3.93 5.69 4.60
N TYR A 93 4.33 6.93 4.47
CA TYR A 93 3.44 8.08 4.62
C TYR A 93 3.41 8.89 3.33
N ILE A 94 2.33 9.63 3.15
CA ILE A 94 2.27 10.73 2.19
C ILE A 94 2.10 12.05 2.95
N LEU A 95 2.57 13.13 2.34
CA LEU A 95 2.33 14.46 2.88
C LEU A 95 0.98 14.96 2.35
N GLN A 96 0.01 15.15 3.26
CA GLN A 96 -1.28 15.75 2.94
C GLN A 96 -1.38 17.12 3.62
N GLY A 97 -1.15 18.18 2.86
CA GLY A 97 -0.90 19.50 3.44
C GLY A 97 0.38 19.48 4.28
N ASP A 98 0.26 19.82 5.57
CA ASP A 98 1.38 19.80 6.53
C ASP A 98 1.41 18.53 7.40
N GLN A 99 0.56 17.54 7.12
CA GLN A 99 0.44 16.35 7.95
C GLN A 99 0.88 15.10 7.19
N LEU A 100 1.55 14.18 7.89
CA LEU A 100 1.86 12.85 7.40
C LEU A 100 0.64 11.95 7.58
N GLN A 101 0.22 11.30 6.50
CA GLN A 101 -0.84 10.31 6.48
C GLN A 101 -0.24 8.93 6.18
N LEU A 102 -0.42 7.97 7.09
CA LEU A 102 -0.04 6.59 6.86
C LEU A 102 -0.86 6.01 5.70
N VAL A 103 -0.21 5.40 4.73
CA VAL A 103 -0.85 4.83 3.53
C VAL A 103 -0.58 3.35 3.34
N ALA A 104 0.66 2.93 3.60
CA ALA A 104 1.08 1.55 3.45
C ALA A 104 2.05 1.15 4.57
N VAL A 105 2.26 -0.14 4.71
CA VAL A 105 3.32 -0.72 5.53
C VAL A 105 4.18 -1.62 4.65
N GLU A 106 5.40 -1.88 5.08
CA GLU A 106 6.30 -2.79 4.40
C GLU A 106 6.88 -3.79 5.39
N TYR A 107 6.87 -5.04 4.96
CA TYR A 107 7.59 -6.11 5.63
C TYR A 107 8.91 -6.31 4.92
N ALA A 108 10.00 -6.35 5.69
CA ALA A 108 11.34 -6.47 5.15
C ALA A 108 12.12 -7.59 5.83
N ILE A 109 12.62 -8.54 5.04
CA ILE A 109 13.40 -9.67 5.54
C ILE A 109 14.77 -9.66 4.88
N PRO A 110 15.87 -9.72 5.67
CA PRO A 110 17.21 -9.79 5.11
C PRO A 110 17.36 -10.93 4.12
N PHE A 111 17.91 -10.64 2.93
CA PHE A 111 18.14 -11.65 1.89
C PHE A 111 18.96 -12.85 2.39
N ALA A 112 19.86 -12.62 3.35
CA ALA A 112 20.65 -13.69 3.97
C ALA A 112 19.80 -14.75 4.69
N CYS A 113 18.55 -14.45 5.06
CA CYS A 113 17.65 -15.40 5.72
C CYS A 113 17.09 -16.44 4.73
N THR A 114 16.77 -16.01 3.51
CA THR A 114 16.21 -16.87 2.45
C THR A 114 16.80 -16.47 1.08
N PRO A 115 18.08 -16.79 0.80
CA PRO A 115 18.78 -16.23 -0.36
C PRO A 115 18.26 -16.72 -1.71
N ASP A 116 17.62 -17.88 -1.76
CA ASP A 116 17.21 -18.51 -3.02
C ASP A 116 15.70 -18.42 -3.30
N THR A 117 14.90 -18.06 -2.31
CA THR A 117 13.44 -18.03 -2.42
C THR A 117 12.85 -16.90 -1.59
N ALA A 118 11.77 -16.29 -2.09
CA ALA A 118 11.03 -15.32 -1.31
C ALA A 118 10.56 -15.92 0.03
N PRO A 119 10.49 -15.11 1.11
CA PRO A 119 9.95 -15.56 2.39
C PRO A 119 8.49 -15.97 2.28
N GLU A 120 8.03 -16.81 3.23
CA GLU A 120 6.61 -17.00 3.48
C GLU A 120 6.04 -15.71 4.07
N GLY A 121 4.94 -15.21 3.51
CA GLY A 121 4.27 -13.98 3.93
C GLY A 121 2.83 -14.20 4.39
N PHE A 122 1.91 -13.47 3.80
CA PHE A 122 0.48 -13.66 4.04
C PHE A 122 0.02 -15.02 3.52
N THR A 123 -1.02 -15.58 4.14
CA THR A 123 -1.57 -16.86 3.71
C THR A 123 -2.12 -16.77 2.28
N GLY A 124 -1.65 -17.63 1.39
CA GLY A 124 -2.01 -17.63 -0.04
C GLY A 124 -0.84 -17.17 -0.90
N ASP A 125 -1.10 -16.98 -2.19
CA ASP A 125 -0.09 -16.67 -3.19
C ASP A 125 -0.29 -15.25 -3.79
N ASP A 126 -1.03 -14.38 -3.09
CA ASP A 126 -1.38 -13.06 -3.60
C ASP A 126 -0.32 -11.98 -3.26
N ASP A 127 0.52 -12.21 -2.26
CA ASP A 127 1.60 -11.33 -1.87
C ASP A 127 2.79 -11.42 -2.82
N VAL A 128 3.38 -10.27 -3.10
CA VAL A 128 4.47 -10.16 -4.08
C VAL A 128 5.71 -9.60 -3.39
N TRP A 129 6.61 -10.49 -2.99
CA TRP A 129 7.91 -10.11 -2.46
C TRP A 129 8.83 -9.65 -3.58
N LEU A 130 9.43 -8.50 -3.41
CA LEU A 130 10.48 -8.00 -4.29
C LEU A 130 11.83 -8.14 -3.64
N HIS A 131 12.81 -8.56 -4.44
CA HIS A 131 14.21 -8.52 -4.05
C HIS A 131 14.74 -7.12 -4.40
N GLY A 132 15.05 -6.32 -3.38
CA GLY A 132 15.63 -5.00 -3.51
C GLY A 132 17.06 -4.96 -2.96
N GLU A 133 17.94 -4.25 -3.65
CA GLU A 133 19.14 -3.75 -3.00
C GLU A 133 18.70 -2.43 -2.36
N GLY A 134 18.49 -2.43 -1.03
CA GLY A 134 18.19 -1.20 -0.31
C GLY A 134 19.24 -0.14 -0.66
N GLU A 135 18.85 1.10 -0.89
CA GLU A 135 19.78 2.18 -1.25
C GLU A 135 20.90 2.31 -0.21
N GLY A 136 22.06 1.71 -0.51
CA GLY A 136 23.23 1.69 0.37
C GLY A 136 23.17 0.72 1.55
N GLY A 137 22.15 -0.14 1.65
CA GLY A 137 21.99 -1.20 2.64
C GLY A 137 22.22 -2.62 2.08
N PRO A 138 22.16 -3.64 2.94
CA PRO A 138 22.20 -5.02 2.47
C PRO A 138 20.92 -5.34 1.68
N PRO A 139 20.97 -6.33 0.76
CA PRO A 139 19.81 -6.74 0.00
C PRO A 139 18.71 -7.31 0.93
N LEU A 140 17.48 -6.92 0.64
CA LEU A 140 16.28 -7.29 1.40
C LEU A 140 15.25 -7.91 0.46
N TRP A 141 14.40 -8.76 1.01
CA TRP A 141 13.08 -9.03 0.50
C TRP A 141 12.12 -8.00 1.07
N ALA A 142 11.34 -7.34 0.22
CA ALA A 142 10.38 -6.31 0.60
C ALA A 142 8.98 -6.66 0.10
N LEU A 143 7.98 -6.46 0.94
CA LEU A 143 6.57 -6.66 0.63
C LEU A 143 5.76 -5.44 1.06
N ASN A 144 5.33 -4.63 0.10
CA ASN A 144 4.46 -3.49 0.35
C ASN A 144 3.01 -3.94 0.54
N VAL A 145 2.34 -3.37 1.53
CA VAL A 145 0.93 -3.66 1.82
C VAL A 145 0.14 -2.36 2.00
N TRP A 146 -0.75 -2.07 1.07
CA TRP A 146 -1.56 -0.85 1.01
C TRP A 146 -2.77 -0.94 1.95
N LEU A 147 -2.52 -0.88 3.25
CA LEU A 147 -3.55 -1.08 4.26
C LEU A 147 -4.52 0.10 4.38
N TRP A 148 -4.03 1.33 4.18
CA TRP A 148 -4.75 2.55 4.54
C TRP A 148 -5.14 3.40 3.34
N GLN A 149 -4.54 3.11 2.19
CA GLN A 149 -4.88 3.72 0.91
C GLN A 149 -5.12 2.62 -0.11
N GLY A 150 -6.25 2.67 -0.82
CA GLY A 150 -6.53 1.69 -1.87
C GLY A 150 -5.58 1.87 -3.05
N ASN A 151 -4.93 0.79 -3.48
CA ASN A 151 -4.07 0.78 -4.66
C ASN A 151 -4.82 0.13 -5.83
N PRO A 152 -4.96 0.83 -6.98
CA PRO A 152 -5.62 0.25 -8.16
C PRO A 152 -4.92 -1.00 -8.73
N ASN A 153 -3.62 -1.17 -8.45
CA ASN A 153 -2.83 -2.31 -8.90
C ASN A 153 -2.90 -3.51 -7.94
N GLY A 154 -3.60 -3.37 -6.81
CA GLY A 154 -3.75 -4.41 -5.80
C GLY A 154 -3.15 -4.02 -4.44
N ILE A 155 -3.59 -4.74 -3.39
CA ILE A 155 -3.18 -4.45 -2.01
C ILE A 155 -1.69 -4.75 -1.77
N PHE A 156 -1.11 -5.67 -2.53
CA PHE A 156 0.30 -6.08 -2.46
C PHE A 156 1.15 -5.49 -3.60
N ALA A 157 0.62 -4.52 -4.35
CA ALA A 157 1.38 -3.90 -5.42
C ALA A 157 2.56 -3.08 -4.86
N HIS A 158 3.70 -3.14 -5.55
CA HIS A 158 4.87 -2.36 -5.16
C HIS A 158 4.62 -0.87 -5.28
N ASP A 159 4.17 -0.41 -6.46
CA ASP A 159 3.97 0.99 -6.76
C ASP A 159 2.50 1.41 -6.66
N HIS A 160 2.27 2.69 -6.41
CA HIS A 160 0.94 3.28 -6.50
C HIS A 160 0.86 4.28 -7.66
N PRO A 161 0.02 4.04 -8.69
CA PRO A 161 0.05 4.81 -9.93
C PRO A 161 -0.39 6.27 -9.77
N ASN A 162 -1.06 6.62 -8.69
CA ASN A 162 -1.60 7.95 -8.44
C ASN A 162 -0.84 8.72 -7.36
N PHE A 163 0.23 8.17 -6.80
CA PHE A 163 1.04 8.93 -5.87
C PHE A 163 2.12 9.67 -6.63
N PRO A 164 2.27 10.97 -6.34
CA PRO A 164 3.38 11.72 -6.88
C PRO A 164 4.69 11.13 -6.34
N GLU A 165 5.72 11.19 -7.17
CA GLU A 165 7.07 10.94 -6.70
C GLU A 165 7.34 11.74 -5.42
N CYS A 166 8.08 11.16 -4.53
CA CYS A 166 8.36 11.71 -3.23
C CYS A 166 8.93 13.13 -3.35
N GLN A 167 8.24 14.09 -2.78
CA GLN A 167 8.71 15.46 -2.83
C GLN A 167 9.85 15.66 -1.81
N GLU A 168 10.98 16.09 -2.28
CA GLU A 168 12.21 16.35 -1.49
C GLU A 168 11.99 17.23 -0.25
N ALA A 169 10.95 18.07 -0.25
CA ALA A 169 10.54 18.86 0.92
C ALA A 169 10.06 18.02 2.13
N ALA A 170 9.62 16.79 1.90
CA ALA A 170 9.27 15.89 3.00
C ALA A 170 10.50 15.22 3.64
N SER A 171 11.56 14.99 2.87
CA SER A 171 12.83 14.42 3.34
C SER A 171 13.61 15.39 4.21
N LEU A 172 13.47 16.71 4.02
CA LEU A 172 14.17 17.73 4.79
C LEU A 172 13.69 17.87 6.25
N ARG A 173 12.58 17.25 6.62
CA ARG A 173 12.10 17.20 8.02
C ARG A 173 12.64 16.00 8.79
N ALA A 174 13.27 15.04 8.12
CA ALA A 174 13.94 13.93 8.76
C ALA A 174 15.34 14.38 9.23
N PRO A 175 15.73 14.13 10.49
CA PRO A 175 17.11 14.38 10.91
C PRO A 175 18.07 13.49 10.12
N ALA A 176 19.08 14.11 9.50
CA ALA A 176 20.09 13.48 8.65
C ALA A 176 21.01 12.54 9.46
N HIS A 177 20.54 11.34 9.85
CA HIS A 177 21.36 10.39 10.63
C HIS A 177 21.05 8.90 10.37
N SER A 178 20.47 8.55 9.22
CA SER A 178 19.98 7.19 9.03
C SER A 178 20.98 6.21 8.41
N ALA A 179 21.82 6.61 7.47
CA ALA A 179 22.69 5.68 6.75
C ALA A 179 23.73 4.95 7.64
N ASP A 180 24.30 5.64 8.64
CA ASP A 180 25.30 5.04 9.52
C ASP A 180 24.73 4.04 10.55
N ARG A 181 23.41 4.05 10.79
CA ARG A 181 22.76 3.12 11.72
C ARG A 181 22.44 1.77 11.09
N PHE A 182 22.27 1.74 9.78
CA PHE A 182 21.97 0.50 9.05
C PHE A 182 23.10 -0.53 9.19
N VAL A 183 24.33 -0.09 9.07
CA VAL A 183 25.52 -0.95 9.23
C VAL A 183 25.67 -1.45 10.68
N GLY A 184 25.40 -0.60 11.67
CA GLY A 184 25.58 -0.94 13.09
C GLY A 184 24.55 -1.94 13.62
N ALA A 185 23.32 -1.93 13.16
CA ALA A 185 22.27 -2.85 13.63
C ALA A 185 22.52 -4.30 13.16
N LEU A 186 23.07 -4.49 11.97
CA LEU A 186 23.40 -5.81 11.43
C LEU A 186 24.68 -6.42 12.02
N GLU A 187 25.57 -5.60 12.56
CA GLU A 187 26.79 -6.10 13.24
C GLU A 187 26.52 -6.48 14.71
N ALA A 188 25.49 -5.88 15.34
CA ALA A 188 25.15 -6.17 16.74
C ALA A 188 24.35 -7.47 16.93
N GLY A 189 23.85 -8.08 15.87
CA GLY A 189 23.08 -9.34 15.87
C GLY A 189 23.91 -10.61 15.66
N LYS A 190 25.24 -10.55 15.73
CA LYS A 190 26.13 -11.72 15.60
C LYS A 190 26.64 -12.21 16.94
#